data_865c6a7844df562817f4b4bd86c8fdef
#
_entry.id   865c6a7844df562817f4b4bd86c8fdef
#
_cell.length_a   1.000
_cell.length_b   1.000
_cell.length_c   1.000
_cell.angle_alpha   90.00
_cell.angle_beta   90.00
_cell.angle_gamma   90.00
#
_symmetry.space_group_name_H-M   'P 1'
#
loop_
_entity.id
_entity.type
_entity.pdbx_description
1 polymer ?
#
loop_
_entity_poly.entity_id
_entity_poly.type
_entity_poly.pdbx_seq_one_letter_code
_entity_poly.pdbx_strand_id
1 'polypeptide(L)'
;YQMELRTKIILLFLFLFIGCGESGRATQSVLPTPEVKYTPGDIITDSQGYISYRVGNTPIIITVPHDGTLAPSTFPDRTGSSARAENTRKVAEQFAYFFNANSNGLYPHIIYNNISRSKLDPDLNQMDGAQGNSYANLSYGTYHSFLQTAIDSVEAYFDAGILLNLVEHNHSNQKVELGYLLSASDLDLTNLQLNSYSAQSSVSQIADISTSSFAEVIRGYNSLGTL
;
A
#
# COMPACT_ATOMS: atom_id res chain seq x y z
N TYR A 1 3.63 30.44 -21.37
CA TYR A 1 4.16 29.73 -20.18
C TYR A 1 3.64 28.31 -20.25
N GLN A 2 4.40 27.42 -20.88
CA GLN A 2 4.17 25.97 -20.81
C GLN A 2 4.76 25.49 -19.49
N MET A 3 3.90 25.13 -18.56
CA MET A 3 4.28 24.30 -17.42
C MET A 3 4.58 22.89 -17.97
N GLU A 4 5.85 22.51 -18.06
CA GLU A 4 6.25 21.11 -18.23
C GLU A 4 5.80 20.34 -17.01
N LEU A 5 4.67 19.68 -17.11
CA LEU A 5 4.21 18.69 -16.15
C LEU A 5 5.09 17.45 -16.35
N ARG A 6 6.20 17.39 -15.64
CA ARG A 6 7.01 16.16 -15.57
C ARG A 6 6.17 15.11 -14.83
N THR A 7 5.49 14.29 -15.60
CA THR A 7 4.69 13.18 -15.09
C THR A 7 5.65 12.11 -14.58
N LYS A 8 5.91 12.12 -13.28
CA LYS A 8 6.59 11.03 -12.59
C LYS A 8 5.57 9.92 -12.37
N ILE A 9 5.91 8.71 -12.76
CA ILE A 9 4.98 7.59 -12.78
C ILE A 9 5.16 6.72 -11.54
N ILE A 10 4.06 6.15 -11.13
CA ILE A 10 3.83 5.47 -9.86
C ILE A 10 4.08 3.99 -10.04
N LEU A 11 4.92 3.42 -9.18
CA LEU A 11 5.10 1.98 -9.02
C LEU A 11 4.06 1.47 -8.03
N LEU A 12 3.28 0.49 -8.47
CA LEU A 12 2.23 -0.11 -7.68
C LEU A 12 2.68 -1.50 -7.23
N PHE A 13 2.90 -1.68 -5.93
CA PHE A 13 3.06 -3.00 -5.34
C PHE A 13 1.70 -3.53 -4.93
N LEU A 14 1.36 -4.70 -5.46
CA LEU A 14 0.10 -5.36 -5.20
C LEU A 14 0.31 -6.48 -4.17
N PHE A 15 -0.38 -6.40 -3.02
CA PHE A 15 -0.46 -7.48 -2.05
C PHE A 15 -1.91 -7.92 -1.93
N LEU A 16 -2.16 -9.21 -2.04
CA LEU A 16 -3.44 -9.81 -1.75
C LEU A 16 -3.32 -10.55 -0.40
N PHE A 17 -4.28 -10.38 0.48
CA PHE A 17 -4.39 -11.16 1.69
C PHE A 17 -5.77 -11.81 1.78
N ILE A 18 -5.79 -13.05 2.25
CA ILE A 18 -7.02 -13.82 2.48
C ILE A 18 -7.11 -14.05 3.98
N GLY A 19 -8.22 -13.65 4.57
CA GLY A 19 -8.49 -13.90 5.98
C GLY A 19 -8.65 -15.39 6.23
N CYS A 20 -7.75 -15.99 7.01
CA CYS A 20 -7.97 -17.34 7.56
C CYS A 20 -8.85 -17.24 8.79
N GLY A 21 -10.11 -17.60 8.66
CA GLY A 21 -11.02 -17.71 9.80
C GLY A 21 -10.60 -18.86 10.74
N GLU A 22 -9.84 -18.58 11.78
CA GLU A 22 -9.66 -19.55 12.87
C GLU A 22 -10.79 -19.44 13.89
N SER A 23 -11.60 -20.49 13.94
CA SER A 23 -12.57 -20.71 15.00
C SER A 23 -11.86 -21.14 16.29
N GLY A 24 -11.88 -20.31 17.31
CA GLY A 24 -11.55 -20.71 18.66
C GLY A 24 -10.74 -19.70 19.47
N ARG A 25 -11.38 -18.64 19.93
CA ARG A 25 -10.76 -17.77 20.94
C ARG A 25 -11.60 -17.79 22.21
N ALA A 26 -10.96 -18.20 23.32
CA ALA A 26 -11.55 -18.15 24.65
C ALA A 26 -11.93 -16.70 25.02
N THR A 27 -13.15 -16.52 25.49
CA THR A 27 -13.70 -15.23 25.93
C THR A 27 -12.99 -14.73 27.17
N GLN A 28 -12.07 -13.76 27.00
CA GLN A 28 -11.76 -12.81 28.07
C GLN A 28 -12.78 -11.67 27.99
N SER A 29 -13.52 -11.45 29.08
CA SER A 29 -14.41 -10.31 29.22
C SER A 29 -13.58 -9.02 29.35
N VAL A 30 -13.30 -8.38 28.23
CA VAL A 30 -12.77 -7.01 28.21
C VAL A 30 -13.98 -6.07 28.31
N LEU A 31 -13.95 -5.17 29.31
CA LEU A 31 -14.91 -4.06 29.38
C LEU A 31 -14.95 -3.34 28.04
N PRO A 32 -16.14 -3.00 27.51
CA PRO A 32 -16.21 -2.34 26.22
C PRO A 32 -15.52 -0.97 26.31
N THR A 33 -14.36 -0.86 25.70
CA THR A 33 -13.82 0.45 25.33
C THR A 33 -14.84 1.10 24.40
N PRO A 34 -15.20 2.40 24.57
CA PRO A 34 -16.14 3.04 23.66
C PRO A 34 -15.56 2.92 22.25
N GLU A 35 -16.27 2.19 21.41
CA GLU A 35 -15.92 2.00 20.00
C GLU A 35 -16.08 3.35 19.30
N VAL A 36 -14.97 4.02 19.02
CA VAL A 36 -15.00 5.25 18.22
C VAL A 36 -15.37 4.82 16.80
N LYS A 37 -16.65 4.98 16.49
CA LYS A 37 -17.18 4.62 15.17
C LYS A 37 -16.79 5.69 14.17
N TYR A 38 -15.73 5.44 13.42
CA TYR A 38 -15.33 6.29 12.31
C TYR A 38 -16.26 6.08 11.11
N THR A 39 -16.56 7.16 10.40
CA THR A 39 -17.37 7.10 9.17
C THR A 39 -16.45 6.84 7.99
N PRO A 40 -16.82 5.96 7.04
CA PRO A 40 -16.05 5.81 5.80
C PRO A 40 -15.84 7.14 5.08
N GLY A 41 -14.61 7.43 4.71
CA GLY A 41 -14.18 8.73 4.16
C GLY A 41 -13.52 9.66 5.17
N ASP A 42 -13.74 9.48 6.48
CA ASP A 42 -13.06 10.28 7.51
C ASP A 42 -11.54 10.09 7.44
N ILE A 43 -10.81 11.16 7.74
CA ILE A 43 -9.34 11.12 7.87
C ILE A 43 -8.99 11.26 9.35
N ILE A 44 -8.40 10.22 9.90
CA ILE A 44 -7.82 10.20 11.23
C ILE A 44 -6.35 10.55 11.10
N THR A 45 -5.86 11.42 11.96
CA THR A 45 -4.45 11.78 11.99
C THR A 45 -3.93 11.66 13.41
N ASP A 46 -2.71 11.18 13.59
CA ASP A 46 -2.09 11.12 14.90
C ASP A 46 -1.94 12.53 15.51
N SER A 47 -1.69 12.60 16.81
CA SER A 47 -1.63 13.88 17.54
C SER A 47 -0.54 14.85 17.07
N GLN A 48 0.44 14.34 16.32
CA GLN A 48 1.56 15.12 15.79
C GLN A 48 1.34 15.53 14.32
N GLY A 49 0.31 15.02 13.67
CA GLY A 49 0.09 15.25 12.25
C GLY A 49 1.02 14.44 11.33
N TYR A 50 1.72 13.44 11.87
CA TYR A 50 2.77 12.72 11.16
C TYR A 50 2.24 11.59 10.29
N ILE A 51 1.22 10.88 10.77
CA ILE A 51 0.60 9.77 10.04
C ILE A 51 -0.90 10.00 9.96
N SER A 52 -1.46 9.78 8.76
CA SER A 52 -2.89 9.92 8.54
C SER A 52 -3.47 8.63 7.95
N TYR A 53 -4.72 8.35 8.30
CA TYR A 53 -5.48 7.22 7.80
C TYR A 53 -6.86 7.67 7.34
N ARG A 54 -7.18 7.46 6.07
CA ARG A 54 -8.55 7.57 5.56
C ARG A 54 -9.25 6.24 5.80
N VAL A 55 -10.32 6.28 6.55
CA VAL A 55 -11.16 5.11 6.82
C VAL A 55 -11.91 4.69 5.56
N GLY A 56 -11.78 3.43 5.20
CA GLY A 56 -12.49 2.83 4.07
C GLY A 56 -13.62 1.91 4.50
N ASN A 57 -14.34 1.41 3.51
CA ASN A 57 -15.39 0.38 3.63
C ASN A 57 -15.38 -0.57 2.43
N THR A 58 -14.21 -0.78 1.85
CA THR A 58 -13.98 -1.67 0.71
C THR A 58 -12.79 -2.58 0.97
N PRO A 59 -12.62 -3.69 0.24
CA PRO A 59 -11.45 -4.54 0.37
C PRO A 59 -10.19 -3.97 -0.33
N ILE A 60 -10.09 -2.65 -0.46
CA ILE A 60 -8.97 -1.97 -1.10
C ILE A 60 -8.24 -1.15 -0.05
N ILE A 61 -6.94 -1.42 0.11
CA ILE A 61 -6.03 -0.64 0.93
C ILE A 61 -4.98 0.00 0.04
N ILE A 62 -4.74 1.29 0.22
CA ILE A 62 -3.70 2.05 -0.49
C ILE A 62 -2.72 2.59 0.53
N THR A 63 -1.43 2.46 0.28
CA THR A 63 -0.38 3.06 1.10
C THR A 63 0.39 4.12 0.32
N VAL A 64 0.70 5.23 0.99
CA VAL A 64 1.45 6.37 0.44
C VAL A 64 2.63 6.67 1.37
N PRO A 65 3.72 5.89 1.27
CA PRO A 65 4.81 5.93 2.24
C PRO A 65 5.76 7.12 2.06
N HIS A 66 5.90 7.68 0.86
CA HIS A 66 7.04 8.51 0.49
C HIS A 66 6.70 9.94 -0.01
N ASP A 67 5.43 10.39 0.05
CA ASP A 67 5.02 11.72 -0.43
C ASP A 67 5.00 12.79 0.69
N GLY A 68 5.37 12.42 1.91
CA GLY A 68 5.41 13.34 3.03
C GLY A 68 6.47 14.45 2.88
N THR A 69 6.20 15.60 3.51
CA THR A 69 7.07 16.78 3.46
C THR A 69 7.49 17.27 4.85
N LEU A 70 6.90 16.74 5.91
CA LEU A 70 7.25 17.14 7.27
C LEU A 70 8.65 16.64 7.63
N ALA A 71 9.47 17.52 8.17
CA ALA A 71 10.84 17.21 8.57
C ALA A 71 11.07 17.58 10.05
N PRO A 72 10.54 16.82 11.02
CA PRO A 72 10.70 17.12 12.44
C PRO A 72 12.16 17.14 12.82
N SER A 73 12.59 18.17 13.56
CA SER A 73 13.99 18.32 14.00
C SER A 73 14.43 17.23 15.00
N THR A 74 13.48 16.57 15.64
CA THR A 74 13.71 15.45 16.57
C THR A 74 14.05 14.14 15.86
N PHE A 75 13.84 14.06 14.54
CA PHE A 75 14.16 12.90 13.74
C PHE A 75 15.50 13.13 13.02
N PRO A 76 16.50 12.23 13.16
CA PRO A 76 17.72 12.33 12.38
C PRO A 76 17.45 12.14 10.88
N ASP A 77 18.36 12.62 10.05
CA ASP A 77 18.32 12.28 8.63
C ASP A 77 18.69 10.81 8.43
N ARG A 78 17.91 10.14 7.61
CA ARG A 78 18.17 8.74 7.26
C ARG A 78 19.34 8.63 6.29
N THR A 79 20.04 7.51 6.37
CA THR A 79 20.93 7.04 5.31
C THR A 79 20.13 6.32 4.22
N GLY A 80 20.63 6.32 2.99
CA GLY A 80 19.98 5.68 1.86
C GLY A 80 19.05 6.60 1.05
N SER A 81 18.12 6.04 0.30
CA SER A 81 17.23 6.82 -0.56
C SER A 81 16.32 7.74 0.27
N SER A 82 16.36 9.03 -0.06
CA SER A 82 15.56 10.08 0.57
C SER A 82 14.66 10.82 -0.43
N ALA A 83 14.66 10.40 -1.69
CA ALA A 83 13.84 11.02 -2.72
C ALA A 83 12.36 10.90 -2.38
N ARG A 84 11.65 12.02 -2.49
CA ARG A 84 10.20 12.06 -2.30
C ARG A 84 9.49 11.48 -3.52
N ALA A 85 8.54 10.60 -3.32
CA ALA A 85 7.64 10.10 -4.35
C ALA A 85 6.50 11.13 -4.58
N GLU A 86 6.83 12.20 -5.29
CA GLU A 86 5.89 13.30 -5.53
C GLU A 86 4.62 12.84 -6.27
N ASN A 87 3.48 13.40 -5.89
CA ASN A 87 2.16 13.13 -6.46
C ASN A 87 1.53 11.77 -6.11
N THR A 88 2.19 10.87 -5.38
CA THR A 88 1.56 9.59 -5.00
C THR A 88 0.35 9.81 -4.09
N ARG A 89 0.41 10.80 -3.16
CA ARG A 89 -0.76 11.23 -2.38
C ARG A 89 -1.89 11.71 -3.28
N LYS A 90 -1.58 12.58 -4.24
CA LYS A 90 -2.59 13.13 -5.16
C LYS A 90 -3.26 12.03 -5.98
N VAL A 91 -2.51 11.03 -6.41
CA VAL A 91 -3.07 9.87 -7.12
C VAL A 91 -3.98 9.05 -6.21
N ALA A 92 -3.56 8.78 -4.97
CA ALA A 92 -4.41 8.07 -4.00
C ALA A 92 -5.71 8.84 -3.71
N GLU A 93 -5.64 10.15 -3.57
CA GLU A 93 -6.82 10.99 -3.33
C GLU A 93 -7.75 11.07 -4.54
N GLN A 94 -7.19 11.18 -5.75
CA GLN A 94 -7.98 11.15 -6.99
C GLN A 94 -8.62 9.76 -7.20
N PHE A 95 -7.89 8.68 -6.90
CA PHE A 95 -8.47 7.34 -6.92
C PHE A 95 -9.67 7.25 -5.96
N ALA A 96 -9.49 7.68 -4.69
CA ALA A 96 -10.57 7.66 -3.72
C ALA A 96 -11.77 8.51 -4.16
N TYR A 97 -11.55 9.67 -4.72
CA TYR A 97 -12.59 10.56 -5.23
C TYR A 97 -13.41 9.91 -6.37
N PHE A 98 -12.73 9.42 -7.40
CA PHE A 98 -13.41 8.79 -8.53
C PHE A 98 -14.03 7.45 -8.15
N PHE A 99 -13.38 6.68 -7.27
CA PHE A 99 -13.94 5.44 -6.77
C PHE A 99 -15.24 5.69 -5.99
N ASN A 100 -15.24 6.64 -5.07
CA ASN A 100 -16.43 7.02 -4.31
C ASN A 100 -17.57 7.49 -5.24
N ALA A 101 -17.28 8.34 -6.21
CA ALA A 101 -18.27 8.86 -7.15
C ALA A 101 -18.92 7.77 -8.02
N ASN A 102 -18.20 6.67 -8.31
CA ASN A 102 -18.67 5.59 -9.19
C ASN A 102 -19.12 4.32 -8.44
N SER A 103 -19.01 4.29 -7.12
CA SER A 103 -19.32 3.11 -6.29
C SER A 103 -20.43 3.33 -5.24
N ASN A 104 -21.29 4.34 -5.45
CA ASN A 104 -22.33 4.72 -4.49
C ASN A 104 -21.79 5.09 -3.08
N GLY A 105 -20.69 5.82 -3.04
CA GLY A 105 -20.18 6.38 -1.80
C GLY A 105 -19.22 5.46 -1.03
N LEU A 106 -18.67 4.44 -1.66
CA LEU A 106 -17.64 3.59 -1.05
C LEU A 106 -16.27 4.26 -1.07
N TYR A 107 -15.42 3.95 -0.10
CA TYR A 107 -14.07 4.48 0.03
C TYR A 107 -13.04 3.36 0.19
N PRO A 108 -11.87 3.43 -0.47
CA PRO A 108 -10.72 2.62 -0.11
C PRO A 108 -10.14 3.08 1.23
N HIS A 109 -9.47 2.19 1.95
CA HIS A 109 -8.60 2.56 3.06
C HIS A 109 -7.33 3.20 2.51
N ILE A 110 -6.85 4.32 3.08
CA ILE A 110 -5.60 4.92 2.63
C ILE A 110 -4.75 5.35 3.81
N ILE A 111 -3.51 4.88 3.87
CA ILE A 111 -2.54 5.23 4.90
C ILE A 111 -1.49 6.18 4.30
N TYR A 112 -1.30 7.34 4.93
CA TYR A 112 -0.36 8.36 4.49
C TYR A 112 0.76 8.55 5.51
N ASN A 113 2.00 8.48 5.07
CA ASN A 113 3.12 9.04 5.81
C ASN A 113 3.28 10.52 5.42
N ASN A 114 3.09 11.44 6.37
CA ASN A 114 3.26 12.88 6.16
C ASN A 114 4.70 13.34 6.36
N ILE A 115 5.55 12.48 6.95
CA ILE A 115 6.96 12.77 7.21
C ILE A 115 7.76 12.55 5.93
N SER A 116 8.73 13.44 5.69
CA SER A 116 9.68 13.31 4.59
C SER A 116 10.39 11.95 4.62
N ARG A 117 10.57 11.33 3.47
CA ARG A 117 11.32 10.08 3.32
C ARG A 117 12.75 10.19 3.85
N SER A 118 13.34 11.40 3.89
CA SER A 118 14.64 11.65 4.51
C SER A 118 14.65 11.44 6.03
N LYS A 119 13.50 11.41 6.68
CA LYS A 119 13.34 11.27 8.13
C LYS A 119 12.71 9.94 8.55
N LEU A 120 11.77 9.42 7.76
CA LEU A 120 11.06 8.18 8.01
C LEU A 120 10.75 7.47 6.69
N ASP A 121 11.05 6.18 6.60
CA ASP A 121 10.68 5.33 5.48
C ASP A 121 9.95 4.08 5.99
N PRO A 122 8.63 4.06 5.97
CA PRO A 122 7.87 2.95 6.50
C PRO A 122 7.88 1.69 5.61
N ASP A 123 8.42 1.76 4.39
CA ASP A 123 8.58 0.58 3.52
C ASP A 123 9.83 -0.26 3.87
N LEU A 124 10.72 0.28 4.68
CA LEU A 124 11.88 -0.45 5.19
C LEU A 124 11.54 -1.15 6.52
N ASN A 125 12.41 -2.05 6.95
CA ASN A 125 12.31 -2.54 8.33
C ASN A 125 12.50 -1.37 9.33
N GLN A 126 12.01 -1.52 10.55
CA GLN A 126 12.00 -0.45 11.54
C GLN A 126 13.40 0.15 11.84
N MET A 127 14.44 -0.70 11.86
CA MET A 127 15.80 -0.23 12.13
C MET A 127 16.30 0.71 11.03
N ASP A 128 16.07 0.38 9.78
CA ASP A 128 16.50 1.18 8.62
C ASP A 128 15.53 2.35 8.36
N GLY A 129 14.24 2.14 8.58
CA GLY A 129 13.18 3.11 8.34
C GLY A 129 13.12 4.24 9.37
N ALA A 130 13.40 3.94 10.64
CA ALA A 130 13.34 4.88 11.76
C ALA A 130 14.68 5.06 12.49
N GLN A 131 15.73 4.34 12.09
CA GLN A 131 17.12 4.45 12.55
C GLN A 131 17.30 4.38 14.08
N GLY A 132 16.44 3.62 14.78
CA GLY A 132 16.51 3.48 16.24
C GLY A 132 16.13 4.75 17.01
N ASN A 133 15.71 5.82 16.34
CA ASN A 133 15.24 7.04 17.01
C ASN A 133 13.87 6.82 17.65
N SER A 134 13.70 7.14 18.92
CA SER A 134 12.48 6.85 19.67
C SER A 134 11.22 7.53 19.08
N TYR A 135 11.35 8.78 18.62
CA TYR A 135 10.23 9.52 18.02
C TYR A 135 9.88 8.99 16.64
N ALA A 136 10.89 8.67 15.82
CA ALA A 136 10.67 8.05 14.51
C ALA A 136 10.08 6.63 14.65
N ASN A 137 10.51 5.86 15.64
CA ASN A 137 9.94 4.54 15.97
C ASN A 137 8.46 4.62 16.34
N LEU A 138 8.03 5.65 17.08
CA LEU A 138 6.61 5.85 17.39
C LEU A 138 5.80 6.13 16.12
N SER A 139 6.29 6.99 15.24
CA SER A 139 5.61 7.29 13.98
C SER A 139 5.60 6.08 13.02
N TYR A 140 6.70 5.31 12.98
CA TYR A 140 6.76 4.03 12.27
C TYR A 140 5.69 3.05 12.78
N GLY A 141 5.61 2.90 14.10
CA GLY A 141 4.60 2.06 14.75
C GLY A 141 3.18 2.53 14.47
N THR A 142 2.93 3.84 14.47
CA THR A 142 1.61 4.41 14.15
C THR A 142 1.21 4.11 12.70
N TYR A 143 2.14 4.25 11.74
CA TYR A 143 1.88 3.93 10.33
C TYR A 143 1.45 2.46 10.17
N HIS A 144 2.21 1.54 10.75
CA HIS A 144 1.90 0.11 10.68
C HIS A 144 0.66 -0.27 11.49
N SER A 145 0.36 0.43 12.57
CA SER A 145 -0.88 0.25 13.33
C SER A 145 -2.11 0.66 12.52
N PHE A 146 -2.07 1.78 11.80
CA PHE A 146 -3.14 2.18 10.90
C PHE A 146 -3.31 1.21 9.72
N LEU A 147 -2.18 0.73 9.17
CA LEU A 147 -2.21 -0.30 8.13
C LEU A 147 -2.87 -1.59 8.67
N GLN A 148 -2.47 -2.06 9.86
CA GLN A 148 -3.07 -3.24 10.47
C GLN A 148 -4.56 -3.04 10.74
N THR A 149 -4.98 -1.88 11.23
CA THR A 149 -6.40 -1.53 11.42
C THR A 149 -7.19 -1.65 10.10
N ALA A 150 -6.61 -1.21 8.99
CA ALA A 150 -7.24 -1.36 7.68
C ALA A 150 -7.33 -2.82 7.24
N ILE A 151 -6.26 -3.61 7.48
CA ILE A 151 -6.24 -5.06 7.20
C ILE A 151 -7.29 -5.77 8.04
N ASP A 152 -7.32 -5.56 9.36
CA ASP A 152 -8.30 -6.16 10.27
C ASP A 152 -9.74 -5.82 9.86
N SER A 153 -9.97 -4.59 9.39
CA SER A 153 -11.29 -4.17 8.88
C SER A 153 -11.65 -4.92 7.61
N VAL A 154 -10.72 -5.10 6.68
CA VAL A 154 -10.97 -5.87 5.46
C VAL A 154 -11.23 -7.34 5.78
N GLU A 155 -10.40 -7.96 6.62
CA GLU A 155 -10.57 -9.36 7.04
C GLU A 155 -11.88 -9.63 7.80
N ALA A 156 -12.40 -8.61 8.52
CA ALA A 156 -13.66 -8.75 9.25
C ALA A 156 -14.91 -8.75 8.36
N TYR A 157 -14.82 -8.13 7.18
CA TYR A 157 -16.00 -7.89 6.33
C TYR A 157 -15.89 -8.47 4.92
N PHE A 158 -14.71 -8.93 4.50
CA PHE A 158 -14.44 -9.42 3.16
C PHE A 158 -13.58 -10.69 3.20
N ASP A 159 -13.83 -11.61 2.28
CA ASP A 159 -13.06 -12.86 2.17
C ASP A 159 -11.63 -12.63 1.64
N ALA A 160 -11.40 -11.53 0.94
CA ALA A 160 -10.11 -11.17 0.40
C ALA A 160 -9.99 -9.64 0.25
N GLY A 161 -8.76 -9.14 0.23
CA GLY A 161 -8.46 -7.73 0.00
C GLY A 161 -7.24 -7.54 -0.89
N ILE A 162 -7.07 -6.30 -1.35
CA ILE A 162 -5.94 -5.89 -2.17
C ILE A 162 -5.23 -4.71 -1.50
N LEU A 163 -3.91 -4.79 -1.38
CA LEU A 163 -3.06 -3.70 -0.91
C LEU A 163 -2.23 -3.16 -2.07
N LEU A 164 -2.36 -1.86 -2.30
CA LEU A 164 -1.66 -1.11 -3.34
C LEU A 164 -0.67 -0.16 -2.67
N ASN A 165 0.63 -0.42 -2.80
CA ASN A 165 1.66 0.50 -2.30
C ASN A 165 2.08 1.45 -3.43
N LEU A 166 1.81 2.76 -3.26
CA LEU A 166 2.10 3.77 -4.27
C LEU A 166 3.48 4.36 -4.05
N VAL A 167 4.40 4.05 -4.94
CA VAL A 167 5.76 4.59 -4.94
C VAL A 167 6.11 5.20 -6.31
N GLU A 168 7.17 5.98 -6.36
CA GLU A 168 7.68 6.59 -7.58
C GLU A 168 8.86 5.79 -8.14
N HIS A 169 9.00 5.72 -9.46
CA HIS A 169 10.18 5.22 -10.13
C HIS A 169 10.80 6.30 -11.04
N ASN A 170 12.09 6.16 -11.36
CA ASN A 170 12.84 7.07 -12.22
C ASN A 170 13.19 6.45 -13.58
N HIS A 171 12.44 5.46 -14.05
CA HIS A 171 12.69 4.85 -15.35
C HIS A 171 12.38 5.86 -16.46
N SER A 172 13.16 5.82 -17.54
CA SER A 172 13.01 6.72 -18.69
C SER A 172 11.65 6.59 -19.38
N ASN A 173 11.06 5.41 -19.28
CA ASN A 173 9.75 5.11 -19.84
C ASN A 173 8.67 5.49 -18.81
N GLN A 174 7.91 6.55 -19.10
CA GLN A 174 6.89 7.06 -18.19
C GLN A 174 5.61 6.23 -18.32
N LYS A 175 5.51 5.16 -17.53
CA LYS A 175 4.36 4.25 -17.47
C LYS A 175 4.02 3.94 -16.02
N VAL A 176 2.78 3.53 -15.78
CA VAL A 176 2.44 2.83 -14.54
C VAL A 176 3.09 1.46 -14.59
N GLU A 177 3.90 1.15 -13.59
CA GLU A 177 4.56 -0.14 -13.45
C GLU A 177 3.91 -0.91 -12.30
N LEU A 178 3.61 -2.19 -12.54
CA LEU A 178 3.09 -3.09 -11.53
C LEU A 178 4.26 -3.93 -10.99
N GLY A 179 4.54 -3.79 -9.70
CA GLY A 179 5.54 -4.61 -9.03
C GLY A 179 4.92 -5.89 -8.49
N TYR A 180 5.56 -7.02 -8.77
CA TYR A 180 5.09 -8.35 -8.39
C TYR A 180 5.99 -9.06 -7.38
N LEU A 181 6.96 -8.36 -6.77
CA LEU A 181 8.04 -8.91 -5.94
C LEU A 181 8.95 -9.91 -6.69
N LEU A 182 9.00 -9.81 -8.01
CA LEU A 182 9.88 -10.59 -8.87
C LEU A 182 10.95 -9.67 -9.47
N SER A 183 12.14 -10.22 -9.70
CA SER A 183 13.20 -9.49 -10.38
C SER A 183 12.96 -9.42 -11.89
N ALA A 184 13.64 -8.49 -12.58
CA ALA A 184 13.58 -8.41 -14.04
C ALA A 184 14.03 -9.74 -14.70
N SER A 185 15.04 -10.40 -14.14
CA SER A 185 15.51 -11.71 -14.64
C SER A 185 14.48 -12.83 -14.47
N ASP A 186 13.64 -12.77 -13.40
CA ASP A 186 12.54 -13.74 -13.23
C ASP A 186 11.46 -13.49 -14.29
N LEU A 187 11.17 -12.23 -14.60
CA LEU A 187 10.17 -11.86 -15.61
C LEU A 187 10.63 -12.22 -17.04
N ASP A 188 11.92 -12.36 -17.30
CA ASP A 188 12.48 -12.80 -18.59
C ASP A 188 12.44 -14.33 -18.80
N LEU A 189 12.07 -15.10 -17.77
CA LEU A 189 11.95 -16.56 -17.86
C LEU A 189 10.82 -16.98 -18.83
N THR A 190 10.88 -18.23 -19.32
CA THR A 190 9.76 -18.82 -20.07
C THR A 190 8.52 -18.95 -19.18
N ASN A 191 7.31 -19.02 -19.76
CA ASN A 191 6.08 -19.20 -18.99
C ASN A 191 6.13 -20.39 -18.03
N LEU A 192 6.69 -21.52 -18.50
CA LEU A 192 6.81 -22.73 -17.68
C LEU A 192 7.71 -22.49 -16.46
N GLN A 193 8.82 -21.80 -16.63
CA GLN A 193 9.75 -21.46 -15.56
C GLN A 193 9.12 -20.40 -14.62
N LEU A 194 8.52 -19.34 -15.17
CA LEU A 194 7.91 -18.27 -14.40
C LEU A 194 6.77 -18.78 -13.50
N ASN A 195 5.98 -19.78 -13.97
CA ASN A 195 4.95 -20.39 -13.16
C ASN A 195 5.47 -21.02 -11.85
N SER A 196 6.73 -21.47 -11.81
CA SER A 196 7.34 -22.00 -10.59
C SER A 196 7.69 -20.93 -9.55
N TYR A 197 7.65 -19.66 -9.93
CA TYR A 197 7.90 -18.50 -9.05
C TYR A 197 6.62 -17.92 -8.43
N SER A 198 5.45 -18.49 -8.71
CA SER A 198 4.16 -17.99 -8.21
C SER A 198 4.17 -17.71 -6.71
N ALA A 199 4.65 -18.64 -5.90
CA ALA A 199 4.69 -18.51 -4.45
C ALA A 199 5.60 -17.37 -3.93
N GLN A 200 6.48 -16.83 -4.78
CA GLN A 200 7.37 -15.70 -4.43
C GLN A 200 6.76 -14.35 -4.81
N SER A 201 5.67 -14.36 -5.55
CA SER A 201 5.03 -13.15 -6.07
C SER A 201 3.98 -12.62 -5.12
N SER A 202 3.87 -11.30 -5.03
CA SER A 202 2.79 -10.59 -4.32
C SER A 202 1.40 -10.82 -4.91
N VAL A 203 1.30 -11.37 -6.12
CA VAL A 203 0.03 -11.66 -6.81
C VAL A 203 -0.26 -13.15 -6.94
N SER A 204 0.44 -14.01 -6.18
CA SER A 204 0.23 -15.47 -6.20
C SER A 204 -1.24 -15.85 -6.00
N GLN A 205 -1.90 -15.25 -5.02
CA GLN A 205 -3.30 -15.53 -4.69
C GLN A 205 -4.28 -15.09 -5.80
N ILE A 206 -3.95 -14.04 -6.58
CA ILE A 206 -4.74 -13.67 -7.76
C ILE A 206 -4.60 -14.76 -8.82
N ALA A 207 -3.40 -15.30 -9.01
CA ALA A 207 -3.18 -16.38 -9.95
C ALA A 207 -3.92 -17.68 -9.53
N ASP A 208 -3.96 -17.98 -8.23
CA ASP A 208 -4.62 -19.18 -7.69
C ASP A 208 -6.13 -19.20 -7.93
N ILE A 209 -6.78 -18.02 -7.95
CA ILE A 209 -8.22 -17.90 -8.27
C ILE A 209 -8.49 -17.64 -9.76
N SER A 210 -7.44 -17.42 -10.56
CA SER A 210 -7.56 -17.20 -12.00
C SER A 210 -7.71 -18.53 -12.76
N THR A 211 -8.38 -18.48 -13.90
CA THR A 211 -8.38 -19.58 -14.88
C THR A 211 -7.13 -19.61 -15.76
N SER A 212 -6.34 -18.53 -15.72
CA SER A 212 -5.07 -18.39 -16.43
C SER A 212 -3.89 -18.82 -15.55
N SER A 213 -2.79 -19.26 -16.18
CA SER A 213 -1.56 -19.56 -15.47
C SER A 213 -0.95 -18.29 -14.83
N PHE A 214 -0.13 -18.45 -13.81
CA PHE A 214 0.56 -17.34 -13.17
C PHE A 214 1.32 -16.44 -14.15
N ALA A 215 2.05 -17.03 -15.10
CA ALA A 215 2.77 -16.30 -16.13
C ALA A 215 1.84 -15.48 -17.05
N GLU A 216 0.65 -15.99 -17.35
CA GLU A 216 -0.35 -15.26 -18.13
C GLU A 216 -0.96 -14.12 -17.35
N VAL A 217 -1.24 -14.32 -16.05
CA VAL A 217 -1.73 -13.25 -15.16
C VAL A 217 -0.73 -12.09 -15.12
N ILE A 218 0.58 -12.38 -14.90
CA ILE A 218 1.61 -11.35 -14.82
C ILE A 218 1.83 -10.63 -16.14
N ARG A 219 1.80 -11.34 -17.26
CA ARG A 219 2.07 -10.77 -18.60
C ARG A 219 0.84 -10.12 -19.23
N GLY A 220 -0.30 -10.16 -18.56
CA GLY A 220 -1.53 -9.57 -19.08
C GLY A 220 -2.07 -10.29 -20.32
N TYR A 221 -1.72 -11.55 -20.52
CA TYR A 221 -2.33 -12.35 -21.60
C TYR A 221 -3.79 -12.61 -21.25
N ASN A 222 -4.66 -12.14 -22.08
CA ASN A 222 -6.07 -12.53 -22.07
C ASN A 222 -6.35 -13.45 -23.25
N SER A 223 -7.55 -14.04 -23.28
CA SER A 223 -8.00 -14.92 -24.38
C SER A 223 -8.04 -14.24 -25.76
N LEU A 224 -7.71 -12.96 -25.85
CA LEU A 224 -7.70 -12.15 -27.08
C LEU A 224 -6.28 -11.86 -27.59
N GLY A 225 -5.24 -12.39 -26.95
CA GLY A 225 -3.84 -12.13 -27.31
C GLY A 225 -3.19 -10.99 -26.55
N THR A 226 -1.94 -10.72 -26.84
CA THR A 226 -1.13 -9.67 -26.19
C THR A 226 -1.79 -8.31 -26.20
N LEU A 227 -1.76 -7.63 -25.04
CA LEU A 227 -2.01 -6.19 -24.94
C LEU A 227 -0.96 -5.41 -25.72
#